data_69c0b76804a61eb26f3487d4fa90bab7
#
_entry.id   69c0b76804a61eb26f3487d4fa90bab7
#
_cell.length_a   1.000
_cell.length_b   1.000
_cell.length_c   1.000
_cell.angle_alpha   90.00
_cell.angle_beta   90.00
_cell.angle_gamma   90.00
#
_symmetry.space_group_name_H-M   'P 1'
#
loop_
_entity.id
_entity.type
_entity.pdbx_description
1 polymer ?
#
loop_
_entity_poly.entity_id
_entity_poly.type
_entity_poly.pdbx_seq_one_letter_code
_entity_poly.pdbx_strand_id
1 'polypeptide(L)'
;GRVKVLVNLHDYLDTGLFLDHRPLRAWLGRESSGGHFLNLFSYTGVATLHAALGGATTSTSVDSSATYLDWFNANLALNGLSERQHRGVRADVRDWLSEATRTYDLIMVDPPSFSNSKGQPDFDVQRDHLSLLQLAMARLSDEGVLYFSTNHRKFVWDSAVEQPWQVQDVTQNSIPEDFSRN
;
A
#
# COMPACT_ATOMS: atom_id res chain seq x y z
N GLY A 1 13.79 9.04 -13.05
CA GLY A 1 13.65 10.21 -12.19
C GLY A 1 13.76 9.81 -10.73
N ARG A 2 14.19 10.72 -9.87
CA ARG A 2 14.26 10.45 -8.44
C ARG A 2 12.94 10.84 -7.79
N VAL A 3 12.35 9.96 -6.99
CA VAL A 3 11.17 10.26 -6.17
C VAL A 3 11.55 11.29 -5.12
N LYS A 4 10.73 12.34 -4.98
CA LYS A 4 10.84 13.36 -3.93
C LYS A 4 9.73 13.13 -2.91
N VAL A 5 10.06 13.20 -1.64
CA VAL A 5 9.11 12.97 -0.53
C VAL A 5 9.24 14.08 0.48
N LEU A 6 8.11 14.61 0.93
CA LEU A 6 8.07 15.46 2.11
C LEU A 6 8.22 14.58 3.34
N VAL A 7 9.07 14.98 4.27
CA VAL A 7 9.27 14.31 5.56
C VAL A 7 9.10 15.31 6.69
N ASN A 8 8.56 14.85 7.80
CA ASN A 8 8.44 15.63 9.03
C ASN A 8 9.43 15.10 10.07
N LEU A 9 10.25 15.99 10.64
CA LEU A 9 11.25 15.63 11.63
C LEU A 9 10.98 16.27 13.01
N HIS A 10 9.96 17.13 13.14
CA HIS A 10 9.78 17.96 14.34
C HIS A 10 8.35 18.03 14.87
N ASP A 11 7.34 18.15 13.99
CA ASP A 11 6.00 18.60 14.41
C ASP A 11 4.99 17.45 14.58
N TYR A 12 5.35 16.24 14.19
CA TYR A 12 4.46 15.10 14.22
C TYR A 12 5.22 13.80 14.52
N LEU A 13 4.54 12.83 15.14
CA LEU A 13 5.15 11.54 15.48
C LEU A 13 5.58 10.76 14.23
N ASP A 14 4.79 10.88 13.16
CA ASP A 14 5.06 10.18 11.91
C ASP A 14 5.99 10.98 11.01
N THR A 15 7.04 10.31 10.54
CA THR A 15 8.04 10.92 9.65
C THR A 15 7.56 11.08 8.21
N GLY A 16 6.50 10.39 7.82
CA GLY A 16 5.97 10.38 6.45
C GLY A 16 6.65 9.37 5.52
N LEU A 17 7.58 8.57 6.02
CA LEU A 17 8.34 7.62 5.20
C LEU A 17 8.77 6.40 6.02
N PHE A 18 8.44 5.20 5.57
CA PHE A 18 8.97 3.94 6.06
C PHE A 18 10.24 3.56 5.28
N LEU A 19 11.41 3.62 5.94
CA LEU A 19 12.71 3.40 5.29
C LEU A 19 12.98 1.93 4.96
N ASP A 20 12.43 1.02 5.74
CA ASP A 20 12.51 -0.42 5.56
C ASP A 20 11.84 -0.91 4.26
N HIS A 21 10.86 -0.20 3.73
CA HIS A 21 10.21 -0.51 2.45
C HIS A 21 10.99 -0.05 1.19
N ARG A 22 12.26 0.36 1.30
CA ARG A 22 13.04 0.82 0.14
C ARG A 22 13.12 -0.19 -1.01
N PRO A 23 13.45 -1.47 -0.79
CA PRO A 23 13.49 -2.47 -1.85
C PRO A 23 12.11 -2.73 -2.45
N LEU A 24 11.07 -2.88 -1.59
CA LEU A 24 9.70 -3.10 -2.02
C LEU A 24 9.20 -1.97 -2.93
N ARG A 25 9.44 -0.71 -2.53
CA ARG A 25 9.08 0.44 -3.39
C ARG A 25 9.82 0.44 -4.73
N ALA A 26 11.07 -0.01 -4.76
CA ALA A 26 11.81 -0.15 -6.02
C ALA A 26 11.20 -1.23 -6.93
N TRP A 27 10.67 -2.33 -6.37
CA TRP A 27 9.92 -3.34 -7.12
C TRP A 27 8.62 -2.77 -7.67
N LEU A 28 7.80 -2.15 -6.81
CA LEU A 28 6.57 -1.49 -7.23
C LEU A 28 6.80 -0.52 -8.41
N GLY A 29 7.88 0.27 -8.35
CA GLY A 29 8.24 1.17 -9.45
C GLY A 29 8.59 0.45 -10.75
N ARG A 30 9.27 -0.71 -10.70
CA ARG A 30 9.62 -1.47 -11.91
C ARG A 30 8.42 -2.22 -12.53
N GLU A 31 7.54 -2.73 -11.68
CA GLU A 31 6.44 -3.61 -12.08
C GLU A 31 5.19 -2.83 -12.49
N SER A 32 5.11 -1.53 -12.18
CA SER A 32 3.94 -0.70 -12.47
C SER A 32 3.83 -0.21 -13.91
N SER A 33 4.83 -0.44 -14.75
CA SER A 33 4.89 0.16 -16.09
C SER A 33 3.70 -0.25 -16.97
N GLY A 34 2.93 0.73 -17.46
CA GLY A 34 1.77 0.53 -18.32
C GLY A 34 0.51 0.08 -17.60
N GLY A 35 0.59 -0.33 -16.34
CA GLY A 35 -0.50 -0.91 -15.56
C GLY A 35 -1.26 0.10 -14.70
N HIS A 36 -2.22 -0.43 -13.95
CA HIS A 36 -3.04 0.27 -12.97
C HIS A 36 -2.65 -0.18 -11.56
N PHE A 37 -2.25 0.77 -10.70
CA PHE A 37 -1.78 0.49 -9.36
C PHE A 37 -2.83 0.82 -8.28
N LEU A 38 -3.01 -0.07 -7.31
CA LEU A 38 -3.82 0.14 -6.11
C LEU A 38 -2.92 0.12 -4.86
N ASN A 39 -3.04 1.17 -4.05
CA ASN A 39 -2.33 1.29 -2.78
C ASN A 39 -3.33 1.36 -1.63
N LEU A 40 -3.42 0.32 -0.84
CA LEU A 40 -4.33 0.18 0.30
C LEU A 40 -3.58 0.47 1.61
N PHE A 41 -4.20 1.24 2.49
CA PHE A 41 -3.55 1.84 3.67
C PHE A 41 -2.38 2.71 3.23
N SER A 42 -2.68 3.64 2.33
CA SER A 42 -1.66 4.27 1.48
C SER A 42 -0.75 5.24 2.23
N TYR A 43 -1.10 5.61 3.46
CA TYR A 43 -0.32 6.58 4.25
C TYR A 43 -0.04 7.85 3.44
N THR A 44 1.19 8.32 3.38
CA THR A 44 1.61 9.50 2.61
C THR A 44 1.81 9.22 1.11
N GLY A 45 1.45 8.03 0.65
CA GLY A 45 1.45 7.64 -0.76
C GLY A 45 2.81 7.37 -1.38
N VAL A 46 3.87 7.18 -0.61
CA VAL A 46 5.22 7.01 -1.19
C VAL A 46 5.32 5.80 -2.12
N ALA A 47 4.62 4.70 -1.84
CA ALA A 47 4.53 3.56 -2.76
C ALA A 47 3.91 3.98 -4.10
N THR A 48 2.86 4.79 -4.08
CA THR A 48 2.21 5.34 -5.28
C THR A 48 3.12 6.24 -6.08
N LEU A 49 3.96 7.06 -5.43
CA LEU A 49 4.95 7.89 -6.15
C LEU A 49 5.93 7.03 -6.94
N HIS A 50 6.41 5.92 -6.34
CA HIS A 50 7.30 4.99 -7.02
C HIS A 50 6.60 4.30 -8.20
N ALA A 51 5.37 3.84 -8.04
CA ALA A 51 4.56 3.24 -9.10
C ALA A 51 4.31 4.25 -10.25
N ALA A 52 3.88 5.47 -9.92
CA ALA A 52 3.60 6.51 -10.92
C ALA A 52 4.84 6.91 -11.72
N LEU A 53 5.97 7.17 -11.05
CA LEU A 53 7.24 7.50 -11.72
C LEU A 53 7.88 6.29 -12.41
N GLY A 54 7.47 5.07 -12.05
CA GLY A 54 7.81 3.83 -12.72
C GLY A 54 6.98 3.55 -13.98
N GLY A 55 5.96 4.37 -14.26
CA GLY A 55 5.17 4.29 -15.49
C GLY A 55 3.76 3.73 -15.30
N ALA A 56 3.23 3.66 -14.08
CA ALA A 56 1.82 3.33 -13.86
C ALA A 56 0.93 4.33 -14.63
N THR A 57 0.00 3.80 -15.42
CA THR A 57 -0.93 4.63 -16.20
C THR A 57 -1.88 5.40 -15.30
N THR A 58 -2.38 4.73 -14.27
CA THR A 58 -3.20 5.36 -13.22
C THR A 58 -2.93 4.67 -11.88
N SER A 59 -3.25 5.36 -10.79
CA SER A 59 -3.29 4.71 -9.47
C SER A 59 -4.47 5.19 -8.64
N THR A 60 -4.85 4.34 -7.68
CA THR A 60 -5.78 4.69 -6.61
C THR A 60 -5.10 4.40 -5.27
N SER A 61 -5.08 5.40 -4.38
CA SER A 61 -4.53 5.30 -3.04
C SER A 61 -5.66 5.47 -2.03
N VAL A 62 -5.92 4.45 -1.22
CA VAL A 62 -7.03 4.45 -0.26
C VAL A 62 -6.46 4.54 1.16
N ASP A 63 -6.94 5.52 1.93
CA ASP A 63 -6.61 5.70 3.34
C ASP A 63 -7.77 6.36 4.08
N SER A 64 -7.96 6.05 5.36
CA SER A 64 -9.00 6.66 6.19
C SER A 64 -8.61 8.06 6.71
N SER A 65 -7.31 8.37 6.77
CA SER A 65 -6.76 9.60 7.29
C SER A 65 -6.77 10.72 6.26
N ALA A 66 -7.53 11.80 6.54
CA ALA A 66 -7.48 13.01 5.72
C ALA A 66 -6.07 13.62 5.71
N THR A 67 -5.39 13.66 6.87
CA THR A 67 -4.04 14.21 7.02
C THR A 67 -3.03 13.48 6.12
N TYR A 68 -3.11 12.17 6.04
CA TYR A 68 -2.20 11.41 5.18
C TYR A 68 -2.49 11.62 3.70
N LEU A 69 -3.76 11.75 3.32
CA LEU A 69 -4.13 12.06 1.93
C LEU A 69 -3.77 13.49 1.52
N ASP A 70 -3.86 14.47 2.42
CA ASP A 70 -3.35 15.81 2.16
C ASP A 70 -1.83 15.80 1.93
N TRP A 71 -1.11 15.00 2.72
CA TRP A 71 0.33 14.80 2.55
C TRP A 71 0.64 14.06 1.23
N PHE A 72 -0.15 13.05 0.89
CA PHE A 72 -0.06 12.38 -0.41
C PHE A 72 -0.23 13.35 -1.58
N ASN A 73 -1.23 14.23 -1.55
CA ASN A 73 -1.46 15.23 -2.59
C ASN A 73 -0.28 16.21 -2.70
N ALA A 74 0.26 16.64 -1.56
CA ALA A 74 1.48 17.46 -1.55
C ALA A 74 2.69 16.73 -2.15
N ASN A 75 2.83 15.43 -1.89
CA ASN A 75 3.85 14.58 -2.49
C ASN A 75 3.65 14.41 -4.01
N LEU A 76 2.42 14.26 -4.50
CA LEU A 76 2.12 14.23 -5.95
C LEU A 76 2.56 15.54 -6.60
N ALA A 77 2.16 16.68 -6.04
CA ALA A 77 2.53 18.00 -6.54
C ALA A 77 4.05 18.22 -6.58
N LEU A 78 4.77 17.79 -5.54
CA LEU A 78 6.23 17.85 -5.46
C LEU A 78 6.94 17.08 -6.58
N ASN A 79 6.31 16.02 -7.09
CA ASN A 79 6.81 15.19 -8.18
C ASN A 79 6.24 15.55 -9.55
N GLY A 80 5.39 16.58 -9.65
CA GLY A 80 4.73 16.97 -10.90
C GLY A 80 3.74 15.93 -11.42
N LEU A 81 3.17 15.10 -10.53
CA LEU A 81 2.21 14.05 -10.87
C LEU A 81 0.77 14.59 -10.83
N SER A 82 -0.08 14.08 -11.71
CA SER A 82 -1.48 14.51 -11.82
C SER A 82 -2.38 13.76 -10.84
N GLU A 83 -3.12 14.47 -9.99
CA GLU A 83 -4.15 13.90 -9.12
C GLU A 83 -5.31 13.24 -9.89
N ARG A 84 -5.52 13.58 -11.16
CA ARG A 84 -6.51 12.92 -12.02
C ARG A 84 -6.07 11.51 -12.42
N GLN A 85 -4.76 11.29 -12.58
CA GLN A 85 -4.18 9.98 -12.90
C GLN A 85 -3.88 9.18 -11.63
N HIS A 86 -3.45 9.84 -10.57
CA HIS A 86 -3.02 9.23 -9.31
C HIS A 86 -3.85 9.79 -8.15
N ARG A 87 -5.04 9.22 -7.94
CA ARG A 87 -6.04 9.78 -7.02
C ARG A 87 -5.93 9.22 -5.61
N GLY A 88 -6.14 10.07 -4.61
CA GLY A 88 -6.41 9.70 -3.23
C GLY A 88 -7.92 9.48 -3.00
N VAL A 89 -8.26 8.49 -2.19
CA VAL A 89 -9.64 8.21 -1.77
C VAL A 89 -9.67 8.08 -0.25
N ARG A 90 -10.45 8.93 0.41
CA ARG A 90 -10.66 8.82 1.85
C ARG A 90 -11.79 7.84 2.15
N ALA A 91 -11.43 6.65 2.63
CA ALA A 91 -12.38 5.61 2.99
C ALA A 91 -11.76 4.59 3.96
N ASP A 92 -12.58 3.82 4.67
CA ASP A 92 -12.14 2.53 5.21
C ASP A 92 -11.81 1.61 4.02
N VAL A 93 -10.69 0.92 4.10
CA VAL A 93 -10.19 0.08 2.99
C VAL A 93 -11.13 -1.09 2.70
N ARG A 94 -11.70 -1.72 3.72
CA ARG A 94 -12.60 -2.88 3.58
C ARG A 94 -13.93 -2.46 2.94
N ASP A 95 -14.50 -1.34 3.40
CA ASP A 95 -15.74 -0.78 2.85
C ASP A 95 -15.53 -0.41 1.38
N TRP A 96 -14.43 0.30 1.10
CA TRP A 96 -14.10 0.70 -0.27
C TRP A 96 -13.90 -0.51 -1.21
N LEU A 97 -13.18 -1.55 -0.77
CA LEU A 97 -12.97 -2.77 -1.56
C LEU A 97 -14.27 -3.51 -1.85
N SER A 98 -15.23 -3.49 -0.92
CA SER A 98 -16.53 -4.15 -1.10
C SER A 98 -17.37 -3.50 -2.20
N GLU A 99 -17.21 -2.20 -2.42
CA GLU A 99 -17.94 -1.42 -3.41
C GLU A 99 -17.18 -1.23 -4.73
N ALA A 100 -15.85 -1.36 -4.70
CA ALA A 100 -15.01 -1.16 -5.88
C ALA A 100 -15.33 -2.20 -6.97
N THR A 101 -15.34 -1.75 -8.22
CA THR A 101 -15.59 -2.61 -9.39
C THR A 101 -14.41 -2.72 -10.34
N ARG A 102 -13.47 -1.77 -10.23
CA ARG A 102 -12.27 -1.74 -11.08
C ARG A 102 -11.26 -2.79 -10.65
N THR A 103 -10.55 -3.37 -11.61
CA THR A 103 -9.39 -4.23 -11.39
C THR A 103 -8.07 -3.47 -11.56
N TYR A 104 -7.00 -4.01 -10.99
CA TYR A 104 -5.66 -3.43 -10.95
C TYR A 104 -4.61 -4.50 -11.26
N ASP A 105 -3.53 -4.09 -11.92
CA ASP A 105 -2.46 -5.00 -12.32
C ASP A 105 -1.43 -5.19 -11.19
N LEU A 106 -1.34 -4.23 -10.30
CA LEU A 106 -0.47 -4.26 -9.14
C LEU A 106 -1.19 -3.70 -7.91
N ILE A 107 -1.21 -4.45 -6.82
CA ILE A 107 -1.84 -4.04 -5.56
C ILE A 107 -0.80 -4.09 -4.44
N MET A 108 -0.73 -3.02 -3.65
CA MET A 108 -0.01 -2.98 -2.37
C MET A 108 -1.00 -2.94 -1.21
N VAL A 109 -0.83 -3.82 -0.24
CA VAL A 109 -1.63 -3.91 0.99
C VAL A 109 -0.69 -3.87 2.18
N ASP A 110 -0.68 -2.76 2.90
CA ASP A 110 0.21 -2.54 4.06
C ASP A 110 -0.59 -2.05 5.29
N PRO A 111 -1.42 -2.94 5.87
CA PRO A 111 -2.31 -2.57 6.95
C PRO A 111 -1.55 -2.30 8.26
N PRO A 112 -2.08 -1.44 9.14
CA PRO A 112 -1.58 -1.33 10.50
C PRO A 112 -1.80 -2.65 11.25
N SER A 113 -0.95 -2.95 12.24
CA SER A 113 -1.15 -4.13 13.11
C SER A 113 -2.51 -4.11 13.79
N PHE A 114 -2.95 -2.91 14.19
CA PHE A 114 -4.25 -2.67 14.83
C PHE A 114 -4.73 -1.25 14.53
N SER A 115 -6.02 -1.08 14.30
CA SER A 115 -6.64 0.24 14.20
C SER A 115 -8.03 0.29 14.82
N ASN A 116 -8.30 1.42 15.51
CA ASN A 116 -9.60 1.77 16.07
C ASN A 116 -10.09 3.02 15.36
N SER A 117 -11.02 2.90 14.45
CA SER A 117 -11.69 4.04 13.85
C SER A 117 -13.06 4.24 14.47
N LYS A 118 -13.37 5.48 14.89
CA LYS A 118 -14.71 5.79 15.44
C LYS A 118 -15.80 5.41 14.44
N GLY A 119 -16.70 4.51 14.86
CA GLY A 119 -17.84 4.08 14.04
C GLY A 119 -17.56 2.92 13.08
N GLN A 120 -16.37 2.33 13.11
CA GLN A 120 -15.99 1.14 12.36
C GLN A 120 -15.60 0.01 13.33
N PRO A 121 -15.80 -1.27 12.96
CA PRO A 121 -15.24 -2.38 13.72
C PRO A 121 -13.72 -2.28 13.76
N ASP A 122 -13.15 -2.56 14.92
CA ASP A 122 -11.71 -2.62 15.09
C ASP A 122 -11.07 -3.56 14.08
N PHE A 123 -9.97 -3.13 13.49
CA PHE A 123 -9.15 -3.95 12.60
C PHE A 123 -7.96 -4.53 13.37
N ASP A 124 -7.74 -5.82 13.22
CA ASP A 124 -6.57 -6.55 13.71
C ASP A 124 -6.01 -7.39 12.56
N VAL A 125 -4.77 -7.11 12.15
CA VAL A 125 -4.16 -7.76 10.98
C VAL A 125 -4.09 -9.28 11.15
N GLN A 126 -3.83 -9.78 12.36
CA GLN A 126 -3.76 -11.22 12.59
C GLN A 126 -5.11 -11.91 12.39
N ARG A 127 -6.19 -11.29 12.83
CA ARG A 127 -7.55 -11.79 12.71
C ARG A 127 -8.13 -11.59 11.31
N ASP A 128 -7.87 -10.43 10.71
CA ASP A 128 -8.65 -9.93 9.58
C ASP A 128 -7.92 -10.04 8.22
N HIS A 129 -6.62 -10.46 8.19
CA HIS A 129 -5.85 -10.47 6.95
C HIS A 129 -6.43 -11.37 5.85
N LEU A 130 -7.01 -12.53 6.20
CA LEU A 130 -7.61 -13.42 5.22
C LEU A 130 -8.76 -12.73 4.48
N SER A 131 -9.70 -12.14 5.21
CA SER A 131 -10.84 -11.45 4.60
C SER A 131 -10.42 -10.22 3.81
N LEU A 132 -9.44 -9.46 4.32
CA LEU A 132 -8.88 -8.31 3.61
C LEU A 132 -8.24 -8.73 2.28
N LEU A 133 -7.43 -9.79 2.30
CA LEU A 133 -6.77 -10.30 1.10
C LEU A 133 -7.77 -10.86 0.09
N GLN A 134 -8.83 -11.52 0.53
CA GLN A 134 -9.91 -11.99 -0.37
C GLN A 134 -10.57 -10.82 -1.10
N LEU A 135 -10.87 -9.72 -0.39
CA LEU A 135 -11.42 -8.51 -1.01
C LEU A 135 -10.44 -7.86 -2.00
N ALA A 136 -9.16 -7.76 -1.63
CA ALA A 136 -8.13 -7.18 -2.48
C ALA A 136 -7.87 -8.02 -3.74
N MET A 137 -7.79 -9.35 -3.59
CA MET A 137 -7.61 -10.29 -4.72
C MET A 137 -8.78 -10.27 -5.69
N ALA A 138 -10.01 -10.02 -5.23
CA ALA A 138 -11.15 -9.80 -6.11
C ALA A 138 -11.00 -8.55 -6.99
N ARG A 139 -10.05 -7.69 -6.71
CA ARG A 139 -9.71 -6.47 -7.49
C ARG A 139 -8.41 -6.63 -8.28
N LEU A 140 -7.76 -7.79 -8.22
CA LEU A 140 -6.57 -8.06 -9.01
C LEU A 140 -6.96 -8.53 -10.43
N SER A 141 -6.22 -8.09 -11.44
CA SER A 141 -6.34 -8.63 -12.81
C SER A 141 -5.75 -10.06 -12.87
N ASP A 142 -6.08 -10.82 -13.91
CA ASP A 142 -5.71 -12.24 -14.03
C ASP A 142 -4.20 -12.48 -13.94
N GLU A 143 -3.38 -11.59 -14.50
CA GLU A 143 -1.90 -11.64 -14.47
C GLU A 143 -1.31 -10.67 -13.44
N GLY A 144 -2.15 -10.12 -12.57
CA GLY A 144 -1.74 -9.11 -11.60
C GLY A 144 -0.94 -9.68 -10.43
N VAL A 145 -0.24 -8.80 -9.72
CA VAL A 145 0.54 -9.12 -8.52
C VAL A 145 0.03 -8.33 -7.32
N LEU A 146 -0.12 -8.98 -6.19
CA LEU A 146 -0.43 -8.34 -4.92
C LEU A 146 0.75 -8.51 -3.95
N TYR A 147 1.24 -7.40 -3.42
CA TYR A 147 2.18 -7.37 -2.31
C TYR A 147 1.44 -7.09 -1.01
N PHE A 148 1.60 -7.99 -0.04
CA PHE A 148 1.12 -7.81 1.33
C PHE A 148 2.31 -7.61 2.26
N SER A 149 2.24 -6.62 3.13
CA SER A 149 3.25 -6.37 4.15
C SER A 149 2.59 -6.17 5.52
N THR A 150 3.30 -6.47 6.58
CA THR A 150 2.86 -6.19 7.94
C THR A 150 4.07 -6.06 8.87
N ASN A 151 3.99 -5.14 9.84
CA ASN A 151 4.97 -4.97 10.90
C ASN A 151 4.60 -5.74 12.19
N HIS A 152 3.58 -6.59 12.16
CA HIS A 152 3.15 -7.38 13.30
C HIS A 152 4.16 -8.49 13.60
N ARG A 153 4.96 -8.35 14.68
CA ARG A 153 6.10 -9.22 14.99
C ARG A 153 5.76 -10.71 15.19
N LYS A 154 4.52 -11.03 15.55
CA LYS A 154 4.04 -12.39 15.78
C LYS A 154 3.02 -12.82 14.73
N PHE A 155 3.09 -12.21 13.56
CA PHE A 155 2.15 -12.54 12.49
C PHE A 155 2.29 -13.99 12.08
N VAL A 156 1.15 -14.69 12.03
CA VAL A 156 1.04 -16.05 11.54
C VAL A 156 0.15 -16.02 10.32
N TRP A 157 0.70 -16.47 9.21
CA TRP A 157 -0.01 -16.57 7.95
C TRP A 157 -1.13 -17.59 8.01
N ASP A 158 -2.32 -17.25 7.56
CA ASP A 158 -3.41 -18.20 7.39
C ASP A 158 -3.22 -18.96 6.08
N SER A 159 -3.04 -20.29 6.16
CA SER A 159 -2.84 -21.14 4.98
C SER A 159 -4.03 -21.16 4.01
N ALA A 160 -5.21 -20.72 4.44
CA ALA A 160 -6.36 -20.56 3.56
C ALA A 160 -6.13 -19.49 2.47
N VAL A 161 -5.17 -18.57 2.66
CA VAL A 161 -4.75 -17.61 1.63
C VAL A 161 -4.06 -18.28 0.45
N GLU A 162 -3.39 -19.42 0.69
CA GLU A 162 -2.65 -20.14 -0.35
C GLU A 162 -3.55 -20.91 -1.34
N GLN A 163 -4.83 -20.93 -1.09
CA GLN A 163 -5.82 -21.57 -1.94
C GLN A 163 -6.93 -20.57 -2.29
N PRO A 164 -7.06 -20.10 -3.52
CA PRO A 164 -6.56 -20.63 -4.80
C PRO A 164 -5.34 -19.90 -5.39
N TRP A 165 -4.60 -19.08 -4.61
CA TRP A 165 -3.56 -18.21 -5.14
C TRP A 165 -2.16 -18.78 -4.98
N GLN A 166 -1.25 -18.39 -5.86
CA GLN A 166 0.16 -18.69 -5.72
C GLN A 166 0.79 -17.66 -4.76
N VAL A 167 1.31 -18.11 -3.63
CA VAL A 167 1.92 -17.27 -2.60
C VAL A 167 3.42 -17.50 -2.53
N GLN A 168 4.19 -16.43 -2.43
CA GLN A 168 5.63 -16.46 -2.24
C GLN A 168 6.05 -15.51 -1.12
N ASP A 169 6.79 -16.02 -0.12
CA ASP A 169 7.43 -15.18 0.89
C ASP A 169 8.68 -14.50 0.30
N VAL A 170 8.65 -13.18 0.25
CA VAL A 170 9.74 -12.34 -0.26
C VAL A 170 10.38 -11.47 0.84
N THR A 171 10.06 -11.74 2.11
CA THR A 171 10.46 -10.93 3.27
C THR A 171 11.96 -10.64 3.28
N GLN A 172 12.80 -11.68 3.13
CA GLN A 172 14.26 -11.52 3.17
C GLN A 172 14.81 -10.58 2.08
N ASN A 173 14.16 -10.56 0.92
CA ASN A 173 14.60 -9.74 -0.22
C ASN A 173 13.97 -8.33 -0.20
N SER A 174 12.89 -8.14 0.55
CA SER A 174 12.15 -6.88 0.65
C SER A 174 12.66 -5.95 1.76
N ILE A 175 13.41 -6.49 2.72
CA ILE A 175 13.98 -5.72 3.86
C ILE A 175 15.42 -5.33 3.52
N PRO A 176 15.79 -4.03 3.65
CA PRO A 176 17.17 -3.59 3.42
C PRO A 176 18.11 -4.16 4.49
N GLU A 177 19.38 -4.38 4.13
CA GLU A 177 20.38 -4.99 5.00
C GLU A 177 20.56 -4.26 6.34
N ASP A 178 20.44 -2.93 6.35
CA ASP A 178 20.53 -2.10 7.56
C ASP A 178 19.33 -2.27 8.51
N PHE A 179 18.23 -2.90 8.07
CA PHE A 179 17.07 -3.26 8.89
C PHE A 179 16.99 -4.76 9.21
N SER A 180 17.78 -5.59 8.56
CA SER A 180 17.74 -7.06 8.74
C SER A 180 18.37 -7.57 10.02
N ARG A 181 19.04 -6.71 10.78
CA ARG A 181 19.82 -7.07 11.98
C ARG A 181 19.14 -6.76 13.32
N ASN A 182 17.86 -6.40 13.30
CA ASN A 182 17.11 -6.06 14.51
C ASN A 182 16.04 -7.10 14.86
#